data_f729bcf61aa0e626ee5dd7954d98ea0a
#
_entry.id   f729bcf61aa0e626ee5dd7954d98ea0a
#
_cell.length_a   1.000
_cell.length_b   1.000
_cell.length_c   1.000
_cell.angle_alpha   90.00
_cell.angle_beta   90.00
_cell.angle_gamma   90.00
#
_symmetry.space_group_name_H-M   'P 1'
#
loop_
_entity.id
_entity.type
_entity.pdbx_description
1 polymer ?
#
loop_
_entity_poly.entity_id
_entity_poly.type
_entity_poly.pdbx_seq_one_letter_code
_entity_poly.pdbx_strand_id
1 'polypeptide(L)'
;MTSQLVLFACTHNSGRSQIANAFFNELADPAKAHGIAAGLEPSERVQEEVVDVMREVGLDLSTVQPVELTGRMLTELNFLVTLGCAERCPTIPLGRREDWRLRDPGGLTLAEVRAIRDEIRGLVAQLIQHHGWARDERARPHLVPIELG
;
A
#
# COMPACT_ATOMS: atom_id res chain seq x y z
N MET A 1 -22.86 2.68 3.88
CA MET A 1 -22.10 1.67 3.18
C MET A 1 -20.80 1.40 3.90
N THR A 2 -20.43 0.14 3.93
CA THR A 2 -19.23 -0.26 4.65
C THR A 2 -17.99 -0.04 3.79
N SER A 3 -16.96 0.51 4.39
CA SER A 3 -15.68 0.70 3.71
C SER A 3 -15.02 -0.66 3.43
N GLN A 4 -14.48 -0.82 2.24
CA GLN A 4 -13.80 -2.06 1.86
C GLN A 4 -12.42 -2.11 2.50
N LEU A 5 -12.05 -3.26 3.05
CA LEU A 5 -10.73 -3.45 3.65
C LEU A 5 -9.81 -4.12 2.64
N VAL A 6 -8.70 -3.43 2.32
CA VAL A 6 -7.68 -3.92 1.39
C VAL A 6 -6.43 -4.25 2.19
N LEU A 7 -5.95 -5.48 2.07
CA LEU A 7 -4.75 -5.91 2.77
C LEU A 7 -3.58 -5.96 1.78
N PHE A 8 -2.50 -5.25 2.11
CA PHE A 8 -1.26 -5.30 1.34
C PHE A 8 -0.27 -6.19 2.08
N ALA A 9 0.12 -7.29 1.46
CA ALA A 9 0.96 -8.29 2.10
C ALA A 9 2.28 -8.47 1.36
N CYS A 10 3.36 -8.56 2.13
CA CYS A 10 4.66 -8.95 1.60
C CYS A 10 5.35 -9.81 2.65
N THR A 11 6.62 -10.17 2.41
CA THR A 11 7.28 -11.09 3.33
C THR A 11 7.57 -10.42 4.67
N HIS A 12 8.22 -9.26 4.66
CA HIS A 12 8.72 -8.65 5.90
C HIS A 12 7.93 -7.45 6.38
N ASN A 13 6.99 -6.97 5.60
CA ASN A 13 6.18 -5.79 5.94
C ASN A 13 7.05 -4.58 6.32
N SER A 14 8.21 -4.48 5.70
CA SER A 14 9.16 -3.42 5.99
C SER A 14 9.46 -2.54 4.79
N GLY A 15 8.88 -2.84 3.63
CA GLY A 15 9.15 -2.09 2.41
C GLY A 15 7.91 -1.97 1.54
N ARG A 16 7.76 -2.89 0.57
CA ARG A 16 6.75 -2.75 -0.48
C ARG A 16 5.33 -2.61 0.03
N SER A 17 4.92 -3.44 0.98
CA SER A 17 3.54 -3.37 1.49
C SER A 17 3.30 -2.08 2.27
N GLN A 18 4.33 -1.56 2.94
CA GLN A 18 4.20 -0.30 3.67
C GLN A 18 4.07 0.87 2.71
N ILE A 19 4.83 0.86 1.62
CA ILE A 19 4.73 1.90 0.59
C ILE A 19 3.31 1.89 -0.02
N ALA A 20 2.85 0.69 -0.41
CA ALA A 20 1.54 0.56 -1.04
C ALA A 20 0.43 1.01 -0.11
N ASN A 21 0.48 0.58 1.15
CA ASN A 21 -0.55 0.93 2.11
C ASN A 21 -0.60 2.44 2.38
N ALA A 22 0.57 3.07 2.49
CA ALA A 22 0.64 4.51 2.72
C ALA A 22 0.00 5.29 1.57
N PHE A 23 0.34 4.94 0.33
CA PHE A 23 -0.28 5.59 -0.83
C PHE A 23 -1.77 5.29 -0.92
N PHE A 24 -2.15 4.05 -0.62
CA PHE A 24 -3.56 3.68 -0.70
C PHE A 24 -4.40 4.54 0.25
N ASN A 25 -3.97 4.66 1.50
CA ASN A 25 -4.74 5.44 2.47
C ASN A 25 -4.66 6.94 2.20
N GLU A 26 -3.64 7.38 1.49
CA GLU A 26 -3.55 8.78 1.08
C GLU A 26 -4.51 9.08 -0.07
N LEU A 27 -4.66 8.16 -1.03
CA LEU A 27 -5.37 8.41 -2.27
C LEU A 27 -6.82 7.94 -2.26
N ALA A 28 -7.14 6.91 -1.49
CA ALA A 28 -8.50 6.38 -1.45
C ALA A 28 -9.40 7.21 -0.55
N ASP A 29 -10.68 7.23 -0.88
CA ASP A 29 -11.68 7.80 0.00
C ASP A 29 -11.92 6.82 1.15
N PRO A 30 -11.64 7.22 2.41
CA PRO A 30 -11.76 6.28 3.53
C PRO A 30 -13.20 5.79 3.76
N ALA A 31 -14.18 6.50 3.26
CA ALA A 31 -15.57 6.03 3.33
C ALA A 31 -15.80 4.88 2.36
N LYS A 32 -14.96 4.72 1.34
CA LYS A 32 -15.12 3.69 0.32
C LYS A 32 -14.18 2.51 0.54
N ALA A 33 -12.93 2.79 0.93
CA ALA A 33 -11.94 1.74 1.13
C ALA A 33 -10.82 2.24 2.04
N HIS A 34 -10.23 1.32 2.79
CA HIS A 34 -9.07 1.62 3.62
C HIS A 34 -8.12 0.44 3.59
N GLY A 35 -6.84 0.70 3.81
CA GLY A 35 -5.81 -0.31 3.67
C GLY A 35 -5.12 -0.63 4.98
N ILE A 36 -4.69 -1.88 5.10
CA ILE A 36 -3.76 -2.30 6.14
C ILE A 36 -2.63 -3.06 5.47
N ALA A 37 -1.50 -3.15 6.15
CA ALA A 37 -0.33 -3.85 5.63
C ALA A 37 0.14 -4.88 6.65
N ALA A 38 0.62 -6.02 6.18
CA ALA A 38 1.10 -7.08 7.07
C ALA A 38 2.14 -7.92 6.34
N GLY A 39 2.90 -8.69 7.08
CA GLY A 39 3.94 -9.56 6.52
C GLY A 39 3.90 -10.95 7.09
N LEU A 40 4.47 -11.90 6.31
CA LEU A 40 4.58 -13.28 6.75
C LEU A 40 5.59 -13.43 7.87
N GLU A 41 6.69 -12.65 7.80
CA GLU A 41 7.78 -12.66 8.76
C GLU A 41 8.19 -11.21 9.00
N PRO A 42 7.42 -10.46 9.81
CA PRO A 42 7.64 -9.02 9.92
C PRO A 42 8.99 -8.69 10.53
N SER A 43 9.65 -7.69 9.95
CA SER A 43 10.88 -7.13 10.50
C SER A 43 10.56 -6.26 11.70
N GLU A 44 11.61 -5.83 12.41
CA GLU A 44 11.41 -4.98 13.59
C GLU A 44 10.93 -3.58 13.24
N ARG A 45 11.31 -3.09 12.06
CA ARG A 45 10.96 -1.74 11.65
C ARG A 45 10.92 -1.64 10.14
N VAL A 46 10.30 -0.57 9.66
CA VAL A 46 10.32 -0.24 8.24
C VAL A 46 11.75 0.10 7.84
N GLN A 47 12.16 -0.32 6.65
CA GLN A 47 13.52 -0.05 6.16
C GLN A 47 13.79 1.45 6.10
N GLU A 48 15.01 1.85 6.50
CA GLU A 48 15.38 3.25 6.55
C GLU A 48 15.24 3.94 5.22
N GLU A 49 15.69 3.27 4.16
CA GLU A 49 15.60 3.83 2.81
C GLU A 49 14.15 4.08 2.39
N VAL A 50 13.25 3.20 2.82
CA VAL A 50 11.84 3.36 2.55
C VAL A 50 11.28 4.56 3.31
N VAL A 51 11.64 4.70 4.57
CA VAL A 51 11.22 5.87 5.36
C VAL A 51 11.69 7.15 4.67
N ASP A 52 12.94 7.16 4.20
CA ASP A 52 13.52 8.34 3.55
C ASP A 52 12.77 8.73 2.28
N VAL A 53 12.55 7.77 1.37
CA VAL A 53 11.92 8.10 0.09
C VAL A 53 10.43 8.42 0.25
N MET A 54 9.77 7.87 1.25
CA MET A 54 8.37 8.20 1.50
C MET A 54 8.23 9.58 2.11
N ARG A 55 9.20 9.99 2.93
CA ARG A 55 9.20 11.34 3.47
C ARG A 55 9.31 12.38 2.36
N GLU A 56 10.03 12.06 1.30
CA GLU A 56 10.15 12.96 0.14
C GLU A 56 8.80 13.31 -0.48
N VAL A 57 7.82 12.42 -0.37
CA VAL A 57 6.50 12.65 -0.93
C VAL A 57 5.46 12.95 0.15
N GLY A 58 5.92 13.30 1.34
CA GLY A 58 5.05 13.79 2.41
C GLY A 58 4.40 12.71 3.27
N LEU A 59 4.88 11.48 3.20
CA LEU A 59 4.31 10.38 3.97
C LEU A 59 5.36 9.87 4.96
N ASP A 60 5.03 9.97 6.24
CA ASP A 60 5.96 9.63 7.32
C ASP A 60 5.72 8.21 7.80
N LEU A 61 6.65 7.31 7.53
CA LEU A 61 6.58 5.92 7.99
C LEU A 61 7.51 5.65 9.18
N SER A 62 8.09 6.69 9.77
CA SER A 62 9.10 6.51 10.82
C SER A 62 8.54 5.88 12.10
N THR A 63 7.23 6.02 12.35
CA THR A 63 6.61 5.45 13.54
C THR A 63 5.76 4.22 13.26
N VAL A 64 5.72 3.78 12.01
CA VAL A 64 4.92 2.62 11.63
C VAL A 64 5.66 1.35 12.02
N GLN A 65 4.92 0.40 12.63
CA GLN A 65 5.48 -0.88 13.04
C GLN A 65 5.04 -1.97 12.08
N PRO A 66 5.96 -2.80 11.59
CA PRO A 66 5.56 -4.00 10.84
C PRO A 66 4.70 -4.91 11.71
N VAL A 67 3.71 -5.54 11.10
CA VAL A 67 2.82 -6.45 11.82
C VAL A 67 2.72 -7.78 11.08
N GLU A 68 2.42 -8.81 11.84
CA GLU A 68 2.29 -10.16 11.29
C GLU A 68 0.93 -10.37 10.66
N LEU A 69 0.93 -11.04 9.51
CA LEU A 69 -0.30 -11.45 8.85
C LEU A 69 -0.98 -12.52 9.69
N THR A 70 -2.23 -12.29 10.06
CA THR A 70 -2.99 -13.22 10.90
C THR A 70 -4.18 -13.78 10.14
N GLY A 71 -4.69 -14.93 10.63
CA GLY A 71 -5.90 -15.52 10.07
C GLY A 71 -7.09 -14.59 10.17
N ARG A 72 -7.16 -13.81 11.24
CA ARG A 72 -8.25 -12.85 11.41
C ARG A 72 -8.27 -11.80 10.30
N MET A 73 -7.09 -11.29 9.93
CA MET A 73 -7.01 -10.33 8.82
C MET A 73 -7.55 -10.95 7.54
N LEU A 74 -7.25 -12.22 7.31
CA LEU A 74 -7.70 -12.91 6.10
C LEU A 74 -9.21 -13.12 6.06
N THR A 75 -9.85 -13.23 7.22
CA THR A 75 -11.31 -13.36 7.26
C THR A 75 -12.01 -12.02 7.14
N GLU A 76 -11.35 -10.94 7.51
CA GLU A 76 -11.96 -9.61 7.52
C GLU A 76 -11.74 -8.82 6.24
N LEU A 77 -10.73 -9.18 5.45
CA LEU A 77 -10.40 -8.40 4.26
C LEU A 77 -11.43 -8.61 3.15
N ASN A 78 -11.52 -7.60 2.28
CA ASN A 78 -12.34 -7.67 1.07
C ASN A 78 -11.48 -7.88 -0.16
N PHE A 79 -10.20 -7.49 -0.12
CA PHE A 79 -9.30 -7.57 -1.27
C PHE A 79 -7.88 -7.74 -0.77
N LEU A 80 -7.14 -8.63 -1.40
CA LEU A 80 -5.74 -8.90 -1.05
C LEU A 80 -4.82 -8.48 -2.18
N VAL A 81 -3.80 -7.68 -1.86
CA VAL A 81 -2.72 -7.38 -2.81
C VAL A 81 -1.43 -7.93 -2.23
N THR A 82 -0.77 -8.80 -2.98
CA THR A 82 0.53 -9.33 -2.54
C THR A 82 1.63 -8.59 -3.30
N LEU A 83 2.72 -8.30 -2.59
CA LEU A 83 3.85 -7.59 -3.16
C LEU A 83 5.11 -8.40 -2.90
N GLY A 84 5.33 -9.40 -3.75
CA GLY A 84 6.55 -10.19 -3.71
C GLY A 84 6.48 -11.47 -2.90
N CYS A 85 5.39 -11.74 -2.19
CA CYS A 85 5.26 -13.01 -1.47
C CYS A 85 4.47 -14.06 -2.24
N ALA A 86 3.70 -13.63 -3.21
CA ALA A 86 2.86 -14.44 -4.13
C ALA A 86 2.51 -15.84 -3.65
N GLU A 87 3.38 -16.83 -3.91
CA GLU A 87 3.12 -18.25 -3.60
C GLU A 87 3.08 -18.54 -2.11
N ARG A 88 3.81 -17.75 -1.33
CA ARG A 88 3.85 -17.93 0.12
C ARG A 88 2.68 -17.28 0.83
N CYS A 89 2.02 -16.35 0.16
CA CYS A 89 0.86 -15.69 0.74
C CYS A 89 -0.36 -16.60 0.65
N PRO A 90 -1.19 -16.63 1.68
CA PRO A 90 -2.40 -17.46 1.67
C PRO A 90 -3.34 -17.05 0.54
N THR A 91 -4.10 -18.02 0.07
CA THR A 91 -5.16 -17.73 -0.88
C THR A 91 -6.42 -17.33 -0.12
N ILE A 92 -7.24 -16.50 -0.76
CA ILE A 92 -8.53 -16.14 -0.21
C ILE A 92 -9.63 -16.58 -1.16
N PRO A 93 -10.83 -16.82 -0.65
CA PRO A 93 -11.95 -17.22 -1.49
C PRO A 93 -12.32 -16.12 -2.49
N LEU A 94 -12.97 -16.52 -3.56
CA LEU A 94 -13.61 -15.62 -4.52
C LEU A 94 -12.65 -14.81 -5.38
N GLY A 95 -11.37 -15.16 -5.37
CA GLY A 95 -10.42 -14.55 -6.29
C GLY A 95 -10.20 -13.06 -6.16
N ARG A 96 -10.50 -12.48 -5.02
CA ARG A 96 -10.31 -11.06 -4.80
C ARG A 96 -8.87 -10.79 -4.43
N ARG A 97 -7.98 -10.96 -5.40
CA ARG A 97 -6.55 -10.89 -5.16
C ARG A 97 -5.82 -10.39 -6.39
N GLU A 98 -4.80 -9.55 -6.18
CA GLU A 98 -3.83 -9.17 -7.19
C GLU A 98 -2.44 -9.44 -6.66
N ASP A 99 -1.56 -9.94 -7.52
CA ASP A 99 -0.16 -10.16 -7.16
C ASP A 99 0.68 -9.17 -7.97
N TRP A 100 1.40 -8.31 -7.27
CA TRP A 100 2.26 -7.33 -7.90
C TRP A 100 3.71 -7.78 -7.80
N ARG A 101 4.38 -7.83 -8.94
CA ARG A 101 5.78 -8.26 -9.00
C ARG A 101 6.68 -7.04 -8.94
N LEU A 102 7.40 -6.90 -7.83
CA LEU A 102 8.21 -5.74 -7.56
C LEU A 102 9.51 -6.19 -6.92
N ARG A 103 10.59 -5.44 -7.20
CA ARG A 103 11.87 -5.70 -6.57
C ARG A 103 11.76 -5.38 -5.08
N ASP A 104 12.50 -6.16 -4.27
CA ASP A 104 12.65 -5.88 -2.85
C ASP A 104 13.57 -4.65 -2.71
N PRO A 105 13.14 -3.59 -1.98
CA PRO A 105 13.99 -2.41 -1.83
C PRO A 105 15.23 -2.61 -0.97
N GLY A 106 15.32 -3.72 -0.23
CA GLY A 106 16.47 -3.98 0.62
C GLY A 106 17.77 -4.02 -0.15
N GLY A 107 18.76 -3.27 0.32
CA GLY A 107 20.09 -3.27 -0.29
C GLY A 107 20.22 -2.46 -1.57
N LEU A 108 19.19 -1.74 -1.97
CA LEU A 108 19.21 -0.92 -3.18
C LEU A 108 19.61 0.51 -2.85
N THR A 109 20.02 1.25 -3.90
CA THR A 109 20.31 2.68 -3.74
C THR A 109 19.00 3.45 -3.54
N LEU A 110 19.12 4.66 -3.02
CA LEU A 110 17.94 5.51 -2.87
C LEU A 110 17.24 5.76 -4.20
N ALA A 111 18.02 5.93 -5.28
CA ALA A 111 17.41 6.13 -6.60
C ALA A 111 16.58 4.92 -7.01
N GLU A 112 17.08 3.72 -6.75
CA GLU A 112 16.34 2.51 -7.07
C GLU A 112 15.10 2.35 -6.18
N VAL A 113 15.19 2.71 -4.92
CA VAL A 113 14.05 2.66 -4.01
C VAL A 113 13.00 3.69 -4.42
N ARG A 114 13.42 4.86 -4.88
CA ARG A 114 12.47 5.86 -5.42
C ARG A 114 11.72 5.33 -6.62
N ALA A 115 12.41 4.61 -7.49
CA ALA A 115 11.76 4.02 -8.67
C ALA A 115 10.71 2.99 -8.27
N ILE A 116 11.02 2.18 -7.27
CA ILE A 116 10.04 1.21 -6.74
C ILE A 116 8.85 1.94 -6.12
N ARG A 117 9.12 2.98 -5.33
CA ARG A 117 8.06 3.81 -4.75
C ARG A 117 7.12 4.34 -5.81
N ASP A 118 7.69 4.89 -6.87
CA ASP A 118 6.87 5.52 -7.92
C ASP A 118 6.08 4.48 -8.71
N GLU A 119 6.66 3.30 -8.92
CA GLU A 119 5.95 2.21 -9.57
C GLU A 119 4.77 1.75 -8.72
N ILE A 120 4.99 1.59 -7.41
CA ILE A 120 3.91 1.18 -6.49
C ILE A 120 2.82 2.24 -6.47
N ARG A 121 3.19 3.52 -6.47
CA ARG A 121 2.19 4.59 -6.49
C ARG A 121 1.28 4.47 -7.70
N GLY A 122 1.86 4.19 -8.87
CA GLY A 122 1.08 4.00 -10.08
C GLY A 122 0.13 2.83 -10.00
N LEU A 123 0.61 1.71 -9.44
CA LEU A 123 -0.24 0.53 -9.27
C LEU A 123 -1.38 0.79 -8.30
N VAL A 124 -1.09 1.49 -7.20
CA VAL A 124 -2.12 1.84 -6.22
C VAL A 124 -3.17 2.75 -6.85
N ALA A 125 -2.74 3.74 -7.62
CA ALA A 125 -3.68 4.67 -8.28
C ALA A 125 -4.59 3.92 -9.24
N GLN A 126 -4.03 2.97 -10.00
CA GLN A 126 -4.83 2.16 -10.92
C GLN A 126 -5.83 1.29 -10.17
N LEU A 127 -5.40 0.68 -9.07
CA LEU A 127 -6.28 -0.14 -8.25
C LEU A 127 -7.46 0.66 -7.73
N ILE A 128 -7.18 1.83 -7.21
CA ILE A 128 -8.21 2.72 -6.65
C ILE A 128 -9.19 3.14 -7.74
N GLN A 129 -8.68 3.52 -8.90
CA GLN A 129 -9.54 3.97 -9.99
C GLN A 129 -10.39 2.83 -10.54
N HIS A 130 -9.79 1.65 -10.69
CA HIS A 130 -10.49 0.49 -11.23
C HIS A 130 -11.68 0.08 -10.35
N HIS A 131 -11.54 0.21 -9.04
CA HIS A 131 -12.59 -0.20 -8.11
C HIS A 131 -13.51 0.95 -7.69
N GLY A 132 -13.27 2.16 -8.16
CA GLY A 132 -14.11 3.30 -7.82
C GLY A 132 -13.92 3.80 -6.40
N TRP A 133 -12.73 3.65 -5.87
CA TRP A 133 -12.43 4.03 -4.49
C TRP A 133 -11.81 5.42 -4.35
N ALA A 134 -11.71 6.16 -5.43
CA ALA A 134 -11.09 7.47 -5.40
C ALA A 134 -11.93 8.48 -4.63
N ARG A 135 -11.26 9.47 -4.08
CA ARG A 135 -11.95 10.56 -3.39
C ARG A 135 -12.78 11.35 -4.39
N ASP A 136 -13.90 11.85 -3.91
CA ASP A 136 -14.71 12.75 -4.70
C ASP A 136 -13.97 14.08 -4.79
N GLU A 137 -13.65 14.52 -6.00
CA GLU A 137 -12.91 15.75 -6.19
C GLU A 137 -13.62 16.98 -5.64
N ARG A 138 -14.94 16.94 -5.62
CA ARG A 138 -15.70 18.05 -5.05
C ARG A 138 -15.49 18.21 -3.57
N ALA A 139 -15.08 17.14 -2.89
CA ALA A 139 -14.82 17.19 -1.46
C ALA A 139 -13.38 17.58 -1.16
N ARG A 140 -12.63 18.05 -2.15
CA ARG A 140 -11.20 18.37 -1.99
C ARG A 140 -10.94 19.83 -2.38
N PRO A 141 -11.49 20.76 -1.62
CA PRO A 141 -11.41 22.18 -2.01
C PRO A 141 -9.98 22.69 -2.12
N HIS A 142 -9.06 22.13 -1.36
CA HIS A 142 -7.67 22.54 -1.42
C HIS A 142 -6.96 22.14 -2.70
N LEU A 143 -7.62 21.36 -3.52
CA LEU A 143 -7.03 20.94 -4.79
C LEU A 143 -7.47 21.79 -5.95
N VAL A 144 -8.05 22.86 -5.61
CA VAL A 144 -8.37 23.73 -6.62
C VAL A 144 -7.23 24.05 -7.41
N PRO A 145 -7.29 23.93 -8.26
CA PRO A 145 -6.44 24.06 -9.00
C PRO A 145 -5.65 24.70 -9.49
N ILE A 146 -5.18 24.58 -9.30
CA ILE A 146 -4.39 24.99 -9.39
C ILE A 146 -4.02 25.24 -10.54
N GLU A 147 -4.30 25.16 -10.76
CA GLU A 147 -4.02 25.36 -11.42
C GLU A 147 -3.40 25.46 -12.14
N LEU A 148 -3.36 25.30 -12.43
CA LEU A 148 -2.86 25.14 -13.10
C LEU A 148 -2.88 25.61 -13.97
N GLY A 149 -2.96 25.77 -13.73
CA GLY A 149 -3.08 26.14 -14.68
C GLY A 149 -2.58 26.51 -15.63
#